data_ffaa2a7c0a65157346ee3109fb2cd7ab
#
_entry.id   ffaa2a7c0a65157346ee3109fb2cd7ab
#
_cell.length_a   1.000
_cell.length_b   1.000
_cell.length_c   1.000
_cell.angle_alpha   90.00
_cell.angle_beta   90.00
_cell.angle_gamma   90.00
#
_symmetry.space_group_name_H-M   'P 1'
#
loop_
_entity.id
_entity.type
_entity.pdbx_description
1 polymer ?
#
loop_
_entity_poly.entity_id
_entity_poly.type
_entity_poly.pdbx_seq_one_letter_code
_entity_poly.pdbx_strand_id
1 'polypeptide(L)'
;MNLISQYLTEIRRTAIVYDIKITGWKIYILFLSLFIAGLMVENIFYLSSFTRFAVWMVIISAIIIGITCFIISAVQIKANAFGRYRWSYLARITGKHALPKEDTLINALQIERDVQESESTELSHAFIEQTTQKLKKLNLPELFPLERIYHWKRITFIGLTISILSLAFTWKHSISSLYRWTHPKTEFIVPKPFKLKSLSRHMNVLGGENTVVSFSAIGDIPDSLQIEFKPVAFI
;
A
#
# COMPACT_ATOMS: atom_id res chain seq x y z
N MET A 1 -30.98 17.22 26.27
CA MET A 1 -29.82 16.87 25.42
C MET A 1 -29.55 15.39 25.62
N ASN A 2 -29.66 14.59 24.55
CA ASN A 2 -29.70 13.13 24.63
C ASN A 2 -28.33 12.58 25.00
N LEU A 3 -28.12 12.18 26.23
CA LEU A 3 -26.82 11.71 26.75
C LEU A 3 -26.36 10.42 26.06
N ILE A 4 -27.28 9.47 25.82
CA ILE A 4 -26.96 8.18 25.16
C ILE A 4 -26.61 8.40 23.70
N SER A 5 -27.38 9.24 22.99
CA SER A 5 -27.15 9.53 21.58
C SER A 5 -25.82 10.28 21.35
N GLN A 6 -25.42 11.16 22.26
CA GLN A 6 -24.10 11.80 22.22
C GLN A 6 -22.98 10.78 22.39
N TYR A 7 -23.10 9.89 23.36
CA TYR A 7 -22.10 8.85 23.61
C TYR A 7 -21.98 7.89 22.42
N LEU A 8 -23.10 7.48 21.82
CA LEU A 8 -23.12 6.66 20.60
C LEU A 8 -22.51 7.40 19.41
N THR A 9 -22.63 8.71 19.33
CA THR A 9 -21.99 9.52 18.29
C THR A 9 -20.47 9.52 18.46
N GLU A 10 -19.96 9.58 19.69
CA GLU A 10 -18.53 9.48 19.97
C GLU A 10 -17.98 8.09 19.63
N ILE A 11 -18.68 7.02 20.03
CA ILE A 11 -18.35 5.64 19.67
C ILE A 11 -18.32 5.49 18.13
N ARG A 12 -19.32 6.03 17.45
CA ARG A 12 -19.38 6.00 15.98
C ARG A 12 -18.18 6.68 15.34
N ARG A 13 -17.81 7.88 15.84
CA ARG A 13 -16.63 8.60 15.36
C ARG A 13 -15.35 7.78 15.55
N THR A 14 -15.20 7.16 16.71
CA THR A 14 -14.06 6.30 17.05
C THR A 14 -14.02 5.06 16.14
N ALA A 15 -15.16 4.40 15.91
CA ALA A 15 -15.27 3.26 15.01
C ALA A 15 -14.86 3.62 13.57
N ILE A 16 -15.31 4.75 13.06
CA ILE A 16 -14.97 5.26 11.73
C ILE A 16 -13.46 5.51 11.62
N VAL A 17 -12.87 6.22 12.58
CA VAL A 17 -11.42 6.51 12.58
C VAL A 17 -10.61 5.24 12.67
N TYR A 18 -11.05 4.27 13.47
CA TYR A 18 -10.41 2.96 13.60
C TYR A 18 -10.39 2.19 12.27
N ASP A 19 -11.55 2.08 11.59
CA ASP A 19 -11.65 1.39 10.31
C ASP A 19 -10.87 2.10 9.20
N ILE A 20 -10.86 3.43 9.19
CA ILE A 20 -10.05 4.25 8.27
C ILE A 20 -8.56 3.96 8.47
N LYS A 21 -8.07 3.93 9.70
CA LYS A 21 -6.66 3.61 9.99
C LYS A 21 -6.27 2.23 9.50
N ILE A 22 -7.10 1.20 9.76
CA ILE A 22 -6.82 -0.17 9.30
C ILE A 22 -6.81 -0.24 7.77
N THR A 23 -7.80 0.37 7.11
CA THR A 23 -7.90 0.37 5.65
C THR A 23 -6.71 1.10 5.02
N GLY A 24 -6.31 2.24 5.60
CA GLY A 24 -5.13 2.98 5.17
C GLY A 24 -3.84 2.14 5.24
N TRP A 25 -3.62 1.40 6.34
CA TRP A 25 -2.48 0.49 6.46
C TRP A 25 -2.50 -0.64 5.42
N LYS A 26 -3.68 -1.22 5.14
CA LYS A 26 -3.82 -2.27 4.11
C LYS A 26 -3.47 -1.76 2.72
N ILE A 27 -3.96 -0.57 2.34
CA ILE A 27 -3.66 0.06 1.05
C ILE A 27 -2.17 0.38 0.95
N TYR A 28 -1.57 0.90 2.02
CA TYR A 28 -0.14 1.20 2.06
C TYR A 28 0.73 -0.05 1.88
N ILE A 29 0.38 -1.17 2.55
CA ILE A 29 1.07 -2.46 2.38
C ILE A 29 0.94 -2.96 0.94
N LEU A 30 -0.25 -2.89 0.37
CA LEU A 30 -0.47 -3.32 -1.02
C LEU A 30 0.40 -2.51 -1.98
N PHE A 31 0.42 -1.19 -1.85
CA PHE A 31 1.27 -0.32 -2.67
C PHE A 31 2.76 -0.66 -2.50
N LEU A 32 3.23 -0.76 -1.26
CA LEU A 32 4.62 -1.07 -0.96
C LEU A 32 5.04 -2.42 -1.56
N SER A 33 4.19 -3.45 -1.42
CA SER A 33 4.47 -4.79 -1.96
C SER A 33 4.55 -4.80 -3.49
N LEU A 34 3.64 -4.11 -4.18
CA LEU A 34 3.65 -3.98 -5.64
C LEU A 34 4.88 -3.21 -6.14
N PHE A 35 5.24 -2.12 -5.47
CA PHE A 35 6.42 -1.32 -5.83
C PHE A 35 7.71 -2.13 -5.69
N ILE A 36 7.86 -2.85 -4.58
CA ILE A 36 9.06 -3.67 -4.32
C ILE A 36 9.10 -4.88 -5.26
N ALA A 37 7.98 -5.54 -5.50
CA ALA A 37 7.92 -6.64 -6.46
C ALA A 37 8.35 -6.18 -7.87
N GLY A 38 7.85 -5.04 -8.33
CA GLY A 38 8.24 -4.45 -9.60
C GLY A 38 9.72 -4.11 -9.66
N LEU A 39 10.28 -3.53 -8.59
CA LEU A 39 11.71 -3.23 -8.50
C LEU A 39 12.57 -4.50 -8.52
N MET A 40 12.15 -5.57 -7.87
CA MET A 40 12.83 -6.87 -7.89
C MET A 40 12.83 -7.48 -9.29
N VAL A 41 11.69 -7.46 -9.97
CA VAL A 41 11.57 -7.94 -11.35
C VAL A 41 12.50 -7.14 -12.28
N GLU A 42 12.52 -5.81 -12.16
CA GLU A 42 13.43 -4.95 -12.94
C GLU A 42 14.91 -5.28 -12.67
N ASN A 43 15.25 -5.60 -11.40
CA ASN A 43 16.62 -5.92 -11.03
C ASN A 43 17.13 -7.22 -11.70
N ILE A 44 16.24 -8.20 -11.89
CA ILE A 44 16.58 -9.51 -12.45
C ILE A 44 16.51 -9.51 -13.98
N PHE A 45 15.43 -8.96 -14.55
CA PHE A 45 15.08 -9.16 -15.96
C PHE A 45 15.45 -8.00 -16.88
N TYR A 46 15.90 -6.84 -16.37
CA TYR A 46 16.16 -5.67 -17.22
C TYR A 46 15.02 -5.38 -18.20
N LEU A 47 13.85 -5.07 -17.64
CA LEU A 47 12.63 -4.91 -18.45
C LEU A 47 12.80 -3.86 -19.55
N SER A 48 12.17 -4.08 -20.68
CA SER A 48 12.09 -3.08 -21.77
C SER A 48 11.31 -1.85 -21.29
N SER A 49 11.50 -0.71 -21.94
CA SER A 49 10.79 0.55 -21.62
C SER A 49 9.27 0.36 -21.69
N PHE A 50 8.77 -0.38 -22.67
CA PHE A 50 7.35 -0.69 -22.81
C PHE A 50 6.83 -1.53 -21.65
N THR A 51 7.51 -2.61 -21.28
CA THR A 51 7.09 -3.49 -20.17
C THR A 51 7.11 -2.75 -18.84
N ARG A 52 8.14 -1.95 -18.61
CA ARG A 52 8.27 -1.11 -17.41
C ARG A 52 7.12 -0.12 -17.30
N PHE A 53 6.81 0.58 -18.40
CA PHE A 53 5.70 1.50 -18.47
C PHE A 53 4.35 0.80 -18.21
N ALA A 54 4.14 -0.38 -18.81
CA ALA A 54 2.93 -1.18 -18.61
C ALA A 54 2.75 -1.58 -17.13
N VAL A 55 3.81 -2.03 -16.46
CA VAL A 55 3.77 -2.37 -15.03
C VAL A 55 3.44 -1.13 -14.18
N TRP A 56 4.03 0.03 -14.49
CA TRP A 56 3.70 1.28 -13.81
C TRP A 56 2.23 1.67 -13.99
N MET A 57 1.67 1.50 -15.20
CA MET A 57 0.26 1.77 -15.45
C MET A 57 -0.65 0.86 -14.61
N VAL A 58 -0.29 -0.42 -14.44
CA VAL A 58 -1.03 -1.36 -13.57
C VAL A 58 -0.95 -0.91 -12.11
N ILE A 59 0.24 -0.53 -11.62
CA ILE A 59 0.41 -0.05 -10.23
C ILE A 59 -0.40 1.22 -9.99
N ILE A 60 -0.33 2.20 -10.88
CA ILE A 60 -1.07 3.45 -10.78
C ILE A 60 -2.58 3.18 -10.81
N SER A 61 -3.05 2.32 -11.71
CA SER A 61 -4.47 1.93 -11.78
C SER A 61 -4.94 1.28 -10.48
N ALA A 62 -4.15 0.36 -9.91
CA ALA A 62 -4.47 -0.28 -8.64
C ALA A 62 -4.55 0.73 -7.48
N ILE A 63 -3.65 1.73 -7.46
CA ILE A 63 -3.68 2.81 -6.46
C ILE A 63 -4.94 3.66 -6.62
N ILE A 64 -5.26 4.08 -7.85
CA ILE A 64 -6.46 4.90 -8.13
C ILE A 64 -7.71 4.14 -7.70
N ILE A 65 -7.84 2.87 -8.06
CA ILE A 65 -8.96 2.01 -7.64
C ILE A 65 -9.02 1.92 -6.11
N GLY A 66 -7.90 1.67 -5.45
CA GLY A 66 -7.82 1.60 -3.99
C GLY A 66 -8.25 2.90 -3.31
N ILE A 67 -7.79 4.05 -3.79
CA ILE A 67 -8.18 5.38 -3.29
C ILE A 67 -9.67 5.64 -3.55
N THR A 68 -10.17 5.31 -4.74
CA THR A 68 -11.57 5.50 -5.10
C THR A 68 -12.48 4.65 -4.20
N CYS A 69 -12.16 3.37 -4.01
CA CYS A 69 -12.88 2.49 -3.09
C CYS A 69 -12.84 3.03 -1.65
N PHE A 70 -11.71 3.58 -1.22
CA PHE A 70 -11.58 4.19 0.11
C PHE A 70 -12.47 5.43 0.26
N ILE A 71 -12.49 6.33 -0.74
CA ILE A 71 -13.34 7.53 -0.75
C ILE A 71 -14.81 7.14 -0.74
N ILE A 72 -15.22 6.21 -1.61
CA ILE A 72 -16.60 5.71 -1.67
C ILE A 72 -17.00 5.14 -0.31
N SER A 73 -16.15 4.31 0.30
CA SER A 73 -16.41 3.76 1.64
C SER A 73 -16.56 4.87 2.68
N ALA A 74 -15.71 5.89 2.67
CA ALA A 74 -15.77 7.02 3.60
C ALA A 74 -17.06 7.86 3.42
N VAL A 75 -17.50 8.07 2.17
CA VAL A 75 -18.76 8.76 1.85
C VAL A 75 -19.96 7.95 2.31
N GLN A 76 -19.97 6.65 2.05
CA GLN A 76 -21.06 5.74 2.47
C GLN A 76 -21.14 5.64 4.00
N ILE A 77 -20.03 5.70 4.70
CA ILE A 77 -19.97 5.77 6.17
C ILE A 77 -20.67 7.03 6.66
N LYS A 78 -20.37 8.20 6.07
CA LYS A 78 -21.04 9.47 6.43
C LYS A 78 -22.53 9.43 6.15
N ALA A 79 -22.95 8.84 5.04
CA ALA A 79 -24.35 8.70 4.64
C ALA A 79 -25.13 7.64 5.43
N ASN A 80 -24.55 6.98 6.44
CA ASN A 80 -25.14 5.86 7.19
C ASN A 80 -25.59 4.67 6.32
N ALA A 81 -25.03 4.53 5.12
CA ALA A 81 -25.40 3.47 4.19
C ALA A 81 -25.06 2.07 4.72
N PHE A 82 -24.01 1.96 5.51
CA PHE A 82 -23.61 0.70 6.14
C PHE A 82 -24.34 0.49 7.47
N GLY A 83 -25.06 -0.62 7.60
CA GLY A 83 -25.73 -1.01 8.86
C GLY A 83 -24.77 -1.08 10.06
N ARG A 84 -23.47 -1.28 9.83
CA ARG A 84 -22.41 -1.33 10.87
C ARG A 84 -22.25 -0.03 11.66
N TYR A 85 -22.60 1.13 11.10
CA TYR A 85 -22.52 2.42 11.77
C TYR A 85 -23.89 2.97 12.18
N ARG A 86 -24.96 2.19 12.01
CA ARG A 86 -26.27 2.53 12.53
C ARG A 86 -26.25 2.51 14.07
N TRP A 87 -26.99 3.43 14.65
CA TRP A 87 -27.08 3.55 16.10
C TRP A 87 -27.53 2.26 16.79
N SER A 88 -28.50 1.57 16.19
CA SER A 88 -28.96 0.26 16.69
C SER A 88 -27.86 -0.79 16.73
N TYR A 89 -27.03 -0.87 15.69
CA TYR A 89 -25.92 -1.81 15.62
C TYR A 89 -24.82 -1.47 16.63
N LEU A 90 -24.44 -0.18 16.72
CA LEU A 90 -23.46 0.31 17.70
C LEU A 90 -23.96 0.11 19.13
N ALA A 91 -25.23 0.41 19.41
CA ALA A 91 -25.85 0.18 20.69
C ALA A 91 -25.81 -1.31 21.07
N ARG A 92 -26.05 -2.21 20.13
CA ARG A 92 -25.99 -3.65 20.35
C ARG A 92 -24.57 -4.13 20.70
N ILE A 93 -23.57 -3.74 19.91
CA ILE A 93 -22.18 -4.13 20.19
C ILE A 93 -21.70 -3.53 21.52
N THR A 94 -21.98 -2.26 21.75
CA THR A 94 -21.59 -1.58 23.00
C THR A 94 -22.31 -2.20 24.19
N GLY A 95 -23.61 -2.49 24.06
CA GLY A 95 -24.40 -3.13 25.09
C GLY A 95 -23.85 -4.51 25.48
N LYS A 96 -23.45 -5.31 24.50
CA LYS A 96 -22.85 -6.63 24.73
C LYS A 96 -21.57 -6.59 25.58
N HIS A 97 -20.77 -5.52 25.45
CA HIS A 97 -19.51 -5.38 26.18
C HIS A 97 -19.67 -4.63 27.51
N ALA A 98 -20.63 -3.71 27.59
CA ALA A 98 -20.76 -2.79 28.71
C ALA A 98 -21.83 -3.15 29.74
N LEU A 99 -22.84 -3.91 29.30
CA LEU A 99 -24.06 -4.12 30.07
C LEU A 99 -24.36 -5.62 30.25
N PRO A 100 -25.04 -6.00 31.34
CA PRO A 100 -25.37 -7.40 31.62
C PRO A 100 -26.29 -8.04 30.58
N LYS A 101 -27.11 -7.22 29.90
CA LYS A 101 -28.03 -7.65 28.84
C LYS A 101 -27.76 -6.81 27.59
N GLU A 102 -27.61 -7.49 26.46
CA GLU A 102 -27.27 -6.93 25.15
C GLU A 102 -28.26 -5.82 24.69
N ASP A 103 -29.56 -6.00 24.99
CA ASP A 103 -30.62 -5.10 24.54
C ASP A 103 -30.84 -3.88 25.45
N THR A 104 -30.20 -3.81 26.62
CA THR A 104 -30.40 -2.73 27.57
C THR A 104 -30.10 -1.34 26.96
N LEU A 105 -29.06 -1.25 26.13
CA LEU A 105 -28.69 0.02 25.50
C LEU A 105 -29.65 0.38 24.34
N ILE A 106 -30.14 -0.59 23.61
CA ILE A 106 -31.15 -0.38 22.56
C ILE A 106 -32.45 0.12 23.19
N ASN A 107 -32.88 -0.53 24.28
CA ASN A 107 -34.09 -0.11 25.00
C ASN A 107 -33.93 1.30 25.62
N ALA A 108 -32.76 1.59 26.18
CA ALA A 108 -32.47 2.93 26.70
C ALA A 108 -32.48 4.00 25.59
N LEU A 109 -32.01 3.69 24.39
CA LEU A 109 -32.06 4.58 23.23
C LEU A 109 -33.51 4.80 22.73
N GLN A 110 -34.36 3.76 22.78
CA GLN A 110 -35.77 3.89 22.47
C GLN A 110 -36.50 4.77 23.48
N ILE A 111 -36.32 4.49 24.80
CA ILE A 111 -36.89 5.28 25.87
C ILE A 111 -36.41 6.75 25.77
N GLU A 112 -35.14 7.00 25.47
CA GLU A 112 -34.62 8.37 25.28
C GLU A 112 -35.32 9.11 24.13
N ARG A 113 -35.77 8.42 23.08
CA ARG A 113 -36.59 8.99 22.01
C ARG A 113 -38.03 9.25 22.44
N ASP A 114 -38.63 8.24 23.08
CA ASP A 114 -40.03 8.30 23.50
C ASP A 114 -40.26 9.38 24.56
N VAL A 115 -39.28 9.59 25.46
CA VAL A 115 -39.27 10.68 26.46
C VAL A 115 -39.25 12.08 25.82
N GLN A 116 -38.76 12.20 24.57
CA GLN A 116 -38.81 13.47 23.83
C GLN A 116 -40.17 13.75 23.20
N GLU A 117 -40.94 12.71 22.91
CA GLU A 117 -42.22 12.79 22.19
C GLU A 117 -43.40 12.78 23.14
N SER A 118 -43.27 12.38 24.42
CA SER A 118 -44.35 12.24 25.40
C SER A 118 -43.88 12.66 26.83
N GLU A 119 -44.85 12.86 27.73
CA GLU A 119 -44.57 13.12 29.14
C GLU A 119 -43.71 12.02 29.78
N SER A 120 -42.52 12.40 30.20
CA SER A 120 -41.54 11.47 30.73
C SER A 120 -41.85 11.12 32.21
N THR A 121 -41.80 9.82 32.53
CA THR A 121 -41.86 9.36 33.92
C THR A 121 -40.48 9.45 34.57
N GLU A 122 -40.45 9.76 35.90
CA GLU A 122 -39.20 9.76 36.67
C GLU A 122 -38.39 8.48 36.52
N LEU A 123 -39.08 7.35 36.34
CA LEU A 123 -38.46 6.04 36.12
C LEU A 123 -37.66 5.98 34.82
N SER A 124 -38.15 6.60 33.74
CA SER A 124 -37.47 6.68 32.46
C SER A 124 -36.17 7.47 32.56
N HIS A 125 -36.19 8.59 33.26
CA HIS A 125 -35.01 9.42 33.52
C HIS A 125 -33.96 8.66 34.35
N ALA A 126 -34.38 8.01 35.42
CA ALA A 126 -33.51 7.22 36.29
C ALA A 126 -32.84 6.06 35.49
N PHE A 127 -33.59 5.38 34.62
CA PHE A 127 -33.05 4.32 33.78
C PHE A 127 -32.00 4.83 32.75
N ILE A 128 -32.29 5.96 32.10
CA ILE A 128 -31.35 6.60 31.15
C ILE A 128 -30.07 7.01 31.90
N GLU A 129 -30.21 7.64 33.08
CA GLU A 129 -29.08 8.08 33.88
C GLU A 129 -28.20 6.90 34.36
N GLN A 130 -28.81 5.84 34.87
CA GLN A 130 -28.10 4.63 35.31
C GLN A 130 -27.36 3.99 34.14
N THR A 131 -28.00 3.89 32.95
CA THR A 131 -27.38 3.33 31.76
C THR A 131 -26.21 4.20 31.30
N THR A 132 -26.36 5.50 31.31
CA THR A 132 -25.30 6.46 30.93
C THR A 132 -24.10 6.38 31.88
N GLN A 133 -24.34 6.24 33.20
CA GLN A 133 -23.25 6.07 34.18
C GLN A 133 -22.46 4.79 33.95
N LYS A 134 -23.13 3.69 33.54
CA LYS A 134 -22.45 2.43 33.18
C LYS A 134 -21.65 2.60 31.90
N LEU A 135 -22.18 3.31 30.90
CA LEU A 135 -21.48 3.59 29.64
C LEU A 135 -20.23 4.45 29.83
N LYS A 136 -20.27 5.46 30.73
CA LYS A 136 -19.10 6.31 31.05
C LYS A 136 -17.92 5.51 31.62
N LYS A 137 -18.20 4.37 32.26
CA LYS A 137 -17.15 3.46 32.77
C LYS A 137 -16.56 2.56 31.71
N LEU A 138 -17.13 2.54 30.51
CA LEU A 138 -16.65 1.70 29.40
C LEU A 138 -15.34 2.24 28.86
N ASN A 139 -14.37 1.36 28.75
CA ASN A 139 -13.10 1.67 28.10
C ASN A 139 -13.23 1.50 26.60
N LEU A 140 -13.24 2.59 25.81
CA LEU A 140 -13.35 2.55 24.34
C LEU A 140 -12.31 1.64 23.64
N PRO A 141 -11.05 1.51 24.11
CA PRO A 141 -10.10 0.53 23.60
C PRO A 141 -10.55 -0.92 23.65
N GLU A 142 -11.44 -1.30 24.56
CA GLU A 142 -11.98 -2.67 24.62
C GLU A 142 -12.93 -2.98 23.46
N LEU A 143 -13.67 -1.97 22.98
CA LEU A 143 -14.53 -2.08 21.80
C LEU A 143 -13.73 -2.06 20.48
N PHE A 144 -12.61 -1.34 20.48
CA PHE A 144 -11.76 -1.13 19.30
C PHE A 144 -10.32 -1.50 19.63
N PRO A 145 -9.96 -2.79 19.64
CA PRO A 145 -8.64 -3.26 20.06
C PRO A 145 -7.54 -2.68 19.18
N LEU A 146 -6.68 -1.86 19.78
CA LEU A 146 -5.53 -1.24 19.12
C LEU A 146 -4.54 -2.27 18.58
N GLU A 147 -4.55 -3.49 19.14
CA GLU A 147 -3.73 -4.62 18.69
C GLU A 147 -3.86 -4.90 17.19
N ARG A 148 -5.07 -4.76 16.64
CA ARG A 148 -5.32 -4.96 15.21
C ARG A 148 -4.62 -3.90 14.36
N ILE A 149 -4.55 -2.65 14.82
CA ILE A 149 -3.81 -1.56 14.16
C ILE A 149 -2.31 -1.84 14.25
N TYR A 150 -1.82 -2.20 15.45
CA TYR A 150 -0.42 -2.53 15.67
C TYR A 150 0.03 -3.76 14.88
N HIS A 151 -0.84 -4.75 14.70
CA HIS A 151 -0.56 -5.90 13.86
C HIS A 151 -0.25 -5.49 12.40
N TRP A 152 -1.12 -4.68 11.77
CA TRP A 152 -0.89 -4.19 10.41
C TRP A 152 0.36 -3.31 10.32
N LYS A 153 0.57 -2.44 11.31
CA LYS A 153 1.77 -1.62 11.42
C LYS A 153 3.03 -2.49 11.51
N ARG A 154 3.02 -3.53 12.34
CA ARG A 154 4.14 -4.47 12.50
C ARG A 154 4.46 -5.20 11.20
N ILE A 155 3.45 -5.73 10.49
CA ILE A 155 3.62 -6.37 9.19
C ILE A 155 4.30 -5.41 8.20
N THR A 156 3.86 -4.14 8.16
CA THR A 156 4.47 -3.12 7.30
C THR A 156 5.94 -2.91 7.62
N PHE A 157 6.29 -2.77 8.90
CA PHE A 157 7.69 -2.58 9.30
C PHE A 157 8.55 -3.79 8.98
N ILE A 158 8.06 -5.01 9.22
CA ILE A 158 8.79 -6.25 8.87
C ILE A 158 9.00 -6.31 7.36
N GLY A 159 7.97 -6.08 6.55
CA GLY A 159 8.07 -6.06 5.09
C GLY A 159 9.06 -5.00 4.59
N LEU A 160 9.02 -3.80 5.15
CA LEU A 160 9.96 -2.72 4.83
C LEU A 160 11.41 -3.10 5.17
N THR A 161 11.63 -3.67 6.36
CA THR A 161 12.96 -4.10 6.81
C THR A 161 13.54 -5.18 5.90
N ILE A 162 12.74 -6.21 5.56
CA ILE A 162 13.16 -7.27 4.62
C ILE A 162 13.51 -6.66 3.26
N SER A 163 12.74 -5.70 2.79
CA SER A 163 12.95 -5.03 1.51
C SER A 163 14.25 -4.23 1.50
N ILE A 164 14.52 -3.48 2.56
CA ILE A 164 15.78 -2.71 2.71
C ILE A 164 16.97 -3.65 2.76
N LEU A 165 16.89 -4.75 3.50
CA LEU A 165 17.96 -5.75 3.58
C LEU A 165 18.22 -6.41 2.22
N SER A 166 17.16 -6.76 1.48
CA SER A 166 17.26 -7.32 0.14
C SER A 166 17.94 -6.35 -0.83
N LEU A 167 17.56 -5.07 -0.81
CA LEU A 167 18.17 -4.02 -1.63
C LEU A 167 19.63 -3.76 -1.21
N ALA A 168 19.95 -3.83 0.06
CA ALA A 168 21.31 -3.67 0.56
C ALA A 168 22.23 -4.83 0.12
N PHE A 169 21.71 -6.06 0.11
CA PHE A 169 22.46 -7.22 -0.37
C PHE A 169 22.83 -7.12 -1.85
N THR A 170 21.95 -6.53 -2.66
CA THR A 170 22.17 -6.33 -4.10
C THR A 170 22.57 -4.90 -4.45
N TRP A 171 23.24 -4.17 -3.53
CA TRP A 171 23.49 -2.72 -3.61
C TRP A 171 24.00 -2.22 -4.96
N LYS A 172 25.02 -2.89 -5.54
CA LYS A 172 25.60 -2.47 -6.83
C LYS A 172 24.61 -2.49 -8.00
N HIS A 173 23.67 -3.42 -7.98
CA HIS A 173 22.64 -3.55 -9.04
C HIS A 173 21.37 -2.77 -8.69
N SER A 174 21.06 -2.65 -7.40
CA SER A 174 19.82 -2.05 -6.91
C SER A 174 19.69 -0.56 -7.20
N ILE A 175 20.78 0.21 -7.10
CA ILE A 175 20.75 1.65 -7.44
C ILE A 175 20.44 1.85 -8.91
N SER A 176 21.11 1.08 -9.79
CA SER A 176 20.85 1.13 -11.22
C SER A 176 19.40 0.68 -11.56
N SER A 177 18.91 -0.36 -10.88
CA SER A 177 17.54 -0.85 -11.05
C SER A 177 16.51 0.17 -10.56
N LEU A 178 16.76 0.83 -9.42
CA LEU A 178 15.90 1.90 -8.91
C LEU A 178 15.85 3.07 -9.89
N TYR A 179 16.98 3.46 -10.45
CA TYR A 179 17.03 4.52 -11.46
C TYR A 179 16.22 4.12 -12.71
N ARG A 180 16.41 2.90 -13.23
CA ARG A 180 15.63 2.40 -14.37
C ARG A 180 14.13 2.31 -14.04
N TRP A 181 13.80 1.85 -12.83
CA TRP A 181 12.43 1.71 -12.36
C TRP A 181 11.69 3.05 -12.27
N THR A 182 12.38 4.10 -11.84
CA THR A 182 11.80 5.46 -11.75
C THR A 182 11.75 6.19 -13.09
N HIS A 183 12.43 5.66 -14.14
CA HIS A 183 12.43 6.23 -15.49
C HIS A 183 11.84 5.23 -16.51
N PRO A 184 10.53 4.90 -16.43
CA PRO A 184 9.93 3.83 -17.22
C PRO A 184 9.96 4.04 -18.72
N LYS A 185 10.03 5.28 -19.21
CA LYS A 185 10.03 5.61 -20.65
C LYS A 185 11.42 5.57 -21.28
N THR A 186 12.48 5.51 -20.48
CA THR A 186 13.86 5.55 -20.99
C THR A 186 14.32 4.14 -21.38
N GLU A 187 14.93 4.00 -22.53
CA GLU A 187 15.56 2.74 -22.93
C GLU A 187 16.93 2.61 -22.26
N PHE A 188 17.17 1.46 -21.68
CA PHE A 188 18.44 1.11 -21.07
C PHE A 188 19.02 -0.11 -21.76
N ILE A 189 20.29 0.01 -22.12
CA ILE A 189 21.02 -1.09 -22.76
C ILE A 189 21.38 -2.10 -21.65
N VAL A 190 20.99 -3.36 -21.86
CA VAL A 190 21.38 -4.46 -20.97
C VAL A 190 22.92 -4.56 -20.97
N PRO A 191 23.57 -4.55 -19.79
CA PRO A 191 25.02 -4.72 -19.73
C PRO A 191 25.41 -6.04 -20.39
N LYS A 192 26.27 -5.97 -21.38
CA LYS A 192 26.80 -7.20 -22.00
C LYS A 192 27.67 -7.95 -21.00
N PRO A 193 27.60 -9.30 -20.96
CA PRO A 193 28.38 -10.09 -19.99
C PRO A 193 29.87 -10.09 -20.30
N PHE A 194 30.28 -9.46 -21.39
CA PHE A 194 31.67 -9.33 -21.78
C PHE A 194 32.01 -7.92 -22.27
N LYS A 195 33.27 -7.56 -22.19
CA LYS A 195 33.85 -6.33 -22.76
C LYS A 195 34.87 -6.74 -23.81
N LEU A 196 34.72 -6.23 -25.01
CA LEU A 196 35.72 -6.40 -26.08
C LEU A 196 36.71 -5.23 -25.99
N LYS A 197 37.99 -5.57 -26.02
CA LYS A 197 39.09 -4.61 -26.13
C LYS A 197 39.87 -4.92 -27.42
N SER A 198 39.96 -3.96 -28.33
CA SER A 198 40.85 -4.10 -29.48
C SER A 198 42.31 -4.05 -28.99
N LEU A 199 43.05 -5.07 -29.38
CA LEU A 199 44.51 -5.12 -29.13
C LEU A 199 45.28 -4.53 -30.31
N SER A 200 44.63 -4.46 -31.49
CA SER A 200 45.21 -3.88 -32.68
C SER A 200 45.19 -2.36 -32.59
N ARG A 201 46.33 -1.69 -32.74
CA ARG A 201 46.39 -0.24 -32.91
C ARG A 201 45.82 0.21 -34.23
N HIS A 202 45.62 1.51 -34.46
CA HIS A 202 45.29 2.07 -35.75
C HIS A 202 46.29 1.61 -36.77
N MET A 203 45.84 0.79 -37.73
CA MET A 203 46.67 0.28 -38.80
C MET A 203 46.25 0.97 -40.10
N ASN A 204 47.20 1.63 -40.74
CA ASN A 204 47.00 2.04 -42.11
C ASN A 204 47.50 0.87 -43.00
N VAL A 205 46.63 0.22 -43.71
CA VAL A 205 46.88 -0.94 -44.55
C VAL A 205 46.65 -0.55 -46.00
N LEU A 206 47.56 -0.92 -46.85
CA LEU A 206 47.42 -0.72 -48.29
C LEU A 206 46.36 -1.69 -48.84
N GLY A 207 45.56 -1.25 -49.82
CA GLY A 207 44.54 -2.07 -50.43
C GLY A 207 45.13 -3.37 -51.03
N GLY A 208 44.60 -4.55 -50.61
CA GLY A 208 45.05 -5.88 -51.02
C GLY A 208 45.96 -6.58 -50.01
N GLU A 209 46.40 -5.94 -48.93
CA GLU A 209 47.19 -6.58 -47.87
C GLU A 209 46.32 -7.32 -46.85
N ASN A 210 46.78 -8.52 -46.43
CA ASN A 210 46.11 -9.27 -45.37
C ASN A 210 46.41 -8.63 -44.01
N THR A 211 45.37 -8.30 -43.25
CA THR A 211 45.49 -7.67 -41.95
C THR A 211 44.89 -8.55 -40.86
N VAL A 212 45.62 -8.73 -39.78
CA VAL A 212 45.16 -9.46 -38.60
C VAL A 212 44.68 -8.45 -37.56
N VAL A 213 43.41 -8.53 -37.24
CA VAL A 213 42.82 -7.72 -36.17
C VAL A 213 42.59 -8.61 -34.95
N SER A 214 43.25 -8.26 -33.83
CA SER A 214 43.19 -9.03 -32.61
C SER A 214 42.30 -8.34 -31.58
N PHE A 215 41.39 -9.10 -30.96
CA PHE A 215 40.50 -8.65 -29.89
C PHE A 215 40.72 -9.49 -28.64
N SER A 216 40.62 -8.88 -27.48
CA SER A 216 40.55 -9.56 -26.20
C SER A 216 39.14 -9.41 -25.64
N ALA A 217 38.55 -10.52 -25.21
CA ALA A 217 37.30 -10.52 -24.47
C ALA A 217 37.59 -10.67 -22.96
N ILE A 218 36.98 -9.83 -22.13
CA ILE A 218 37.04 -9.89 -20.68
C ILE A 218 35.62 -10.16 -20.16
N GLY A 219 35.43 -11.23 -19.42
CA GLY A 219 34.14 -11.75 -18.98
C GLY A 219 33.77 -13.06 -19.66
N ASP A 220 32.48 -13.31 -19.88
CA ASP A 220 32.01 -14.49 -20.59
C ASP A 220 32.42 -14.39 -22.08
N ILE A 221 33.16 -15.38 -22.57
CA ILE A 221 33.69 -15.36 -23.93
C ILE A 221 32.52 -15.63 -24.91
N PRO A 222 32.26 -14.72 -25.88
CA PRO A 222 31.19 -14.93 -26.85
C PRO A 222 31.60 -16.03 -27.87
N ASP A 223 30.64 -16.88 -28.25
CA ASP A 223 30.86 -17.95 -29.21
C ASP A 223 31.16 -17.43 -30.62
N SER A 224 30.74 -16.22 -30.96
CA SER A 224 30.98 -15.59 -32.25
C SER A 224 31.10 -14.08 -32.14
N LEU A 225 31.88 -13.48 -33.02
CA LEU A 225 32.05 -12.04 -33.17
C LEU A 225 31.74 -11.66 -34.62
N GLN A 226 30.92 -10.66 -34.80
CA GLN A 226 30.66 -10.07 -36.12
C GLN A 226 31.46 -8.77 -36.24
N ILE A 227 32.28 -8.66 -37.30
CA ILE A 227 33.07 -7.49 -37.62
C ILE A 227 32.44 -6.80 -38.82
N GLU A 228 32.02 -5.55 -38.66
CA GLU A 228 31.51 -4.71 -39.74
C GLU A 228 32.60 -3.74 -40.19
N PHE A 229 32.96 -3.83 -41.45
CA PHE A 229 33.94 -2.91 -42.09
C PHE A 229 33.17 -1.78 -42.76
N LYS A 230 33.43 -0.55 -42.38
CA LYS A 230 32.94 0.63 -43.09
C LYS A 230 34.06 1.20 -43.93
N PRO A 231 33.94 1.21 -45.28
CA PRO A 231 34.95 1.87 -46.10
C PRO A 231 34.92 3.38 -45.81
N VAL A 232 36.08 3.91 -45.45
CA VAL A 232 36.28 5.36 -45.40
C VAL A 232 36.57 5.83 -46.81
N ALA A 233 35.62 6.54 -47.41
CA ALA A 233 35.85 7.22 -48.67
C ALA A 233 36.86 8.34 -48.40
N PHE A 234 38.08 8.21 -48.94
CA PHE A 234 38.99 9.35 -49.01
C PHE A 234 38.46 10.27 -50.12
N ILE A 235 38.08 11.48 -49.73
CA ILE A 235 37.79 12.60 -50.60
C ILE A 235 39.12 13.34 -50.87
#